data_de4286ce40cc875f6ba57e8e7cfd0626
#
_entry.id   de4286ce40cc875f6ba57e8e7cfd0626
#
_cell.length_a   1.000
_cell.length_b   1.000
_cell.length_c   1.000
_cell.angle_alpha   90.00
_cell.angle_beta   90.00
_cell.angle_gamma   90.00
#
_symmetry.space_group_name_H-M   'P 1'
#
loop_
_entity.id
_entity.type
_entity.pdbx_description
1 polymer ?
#
loop_
_entity_poly.entity_id
_entity_poly.type
_entity_poly.pdbx_seq_one_letter_code
_entity_poly.pdbx_strand_id
1 'polypeptide(L)'
;MGIKTMKVSQIKANPNNPRTIKDDKFKKLVQSIREFPEMLEARPIVVNPDMVVLGGNMRLKALKEAQVKEAPVYVATWDEIKQREFIIKDNVGFGEWDWDELANTWNEMELQDWGLDVPNFLEMPTDDELIGEEKNKPATMKITFTSPEQLQSAEIDIQELLDRKYQGAFFSVSAGEL
;
A
#
# COMPACT_ATOMS: atom_id res chain seq x y z
N MET A 1 28.85 -9.66 11.48
CA MET A 1 27.49 -10.15 11.19
C MET A 1 27.22 -9.92 9.73
N GLY A 2 26.68 -10.88 9.01
CA GLY A 2 26.48 -10.79 7.56
C GLY A 2 25.27 -11.58 7.11
N ILE A 3 24.89 -11.41 5.86
CA ILE A 3 23.86 -12.19 5.17
C ILE A 3 24.41 -13.62 5.00
N LYS A 4 23.59 -14.62 5.28
CA LYS A 4 23.89 -16.04 5.10
C LYS A 4 22.78 -16.68 4.29
N THR A 5 23.14 -17.59 3.39
CA THR A 5 22.16 -18.45 2.72
C THR A 5 21.68 -19.53 3.68
N MET A 6 20.37 -19.65 3.84
CA MET A 6 19.72 -20.59 4.76
C MET A 6 18.57 -21.33 4.11
N LYS A 7 18.27 -22.54 4.60
CA LYS A 7 17.09 -23.29 4.11
C LYS A 7 15.81 -22.60 4.54
N VAL A 8 14.90 -22.35 3.59
CA VAL A 8 13.59 -21.73 3.81
C VAL A 8 12.76 -22.50 4.85
N SER A 9 12.95 -23.82 4.96
CA SER A 9 12.28 -24.66 5.96
C SER A 9 12.70 -24.38 7.40
N GLN A 10 13.85 -23.76 7.62
CA GLN A 10 14.34 -23.39 8.96
C GLN A 10 13.83 -22.05 9.44
N ILE A 11 13.27 -21.25 8.54
CA ILE A 11 12.77 -19.90 8.83
C ILE A 11 11.31 -19.99 9.29
N LYS A 12 11.03 -19.39 10.44
CA LYS A 12 9.70 -19.36 11.06
C LYS A 12 9.01 -18.06 10.75
N ALA A 13 7.78 -18.15 10.22
CA ALA A 13 6.95 -16.96 10.06
C ALA A 13 6.63 -16.32 11.41
N ASN A 14 6.56 -14.99 11.44
CA ASN A 14 6.13 -14.27 12.62
C ASN A 14 4.59 -14.19 12.66
N PRO A 15 3.92 -14.86 13.61
CA PRO A 15 2.46 -14.83 13.69
C PRO A 15 1.91 -13.46 14.11
N ASN A 16 2.73 -12.65 14.77
CA ASN A 16 2.36 -11.31 15.25
C ASN A 16 2.69 -10.20 14.25
N ASN A 17 2.97 -10.53 12.98
CA ASN A 17 3.23 -9.51 11.96
C ASN A 17 1.89 -8.84 11.57
N PRO A 18 1.76 -7.51 11.76
CA PRO A 18 0.50 -6.81 11.48
C PRO A 18 0.22 -6.63 9.98
N ARG A 19 1.21 -6.89 9.11
CA ARG A 19 1.08 -6.65 7.67
C ARG A 19 0.39 -7.81 6.97
N THR A 20 -0.61 -7.50 6.15
CA THR A 20 -1.30 -8.42 5.25
C THR A 20 -0.99 -8.11 3.79
N ILE A 21 -1.31 -9.01 2.89
CA ILE A 21 -1.16 -8.83 1.44
C ILE A 21 -2.40 -9.40 0.74
N LYS A 22 -2.92 -8.68 -0.26
CA LYS A 22 -4.00 -9.15 -1.12
C LYS A 22 -3.51 -10.26 -2.06
N ASP A 23 -4.40 -11.15 -2.48
CA ASP A 23 -4.05 -12.34 -3.27
C ASP A 23 -3.40 -12.02 -4.62
N ASP A 24 -3.87 -10.98 -5.32
CA ASP A 24 -3.31 -10.52 -6.59
C ASP A 24 -1.86 -9.99 -6.41
N LYS A 25 -1.64 -9.17 -5.38
CA LYS A 25 -0.29 -8.68 -5.03
C LYS A 25 0.63 -9.81 -4.57
N PHE A 26 0.08 -10.82 -3.88
CA PHE A 26 0.84 -12.00 -3.48
C PHE A 26 1.30 -12.81 -4.70
N LYS A 27 0.42 -13.01 -5.69
CA LYS A 27 0.80 -13.67 -6.95
C LYS A 27 1.92 -12.95 -7.68
N LYS A 28 1.86 -11.62 -7.78
CA LYS A 28 2.93 -10.79 -8.35
C LYS A 28 4.24 -10.91 -7.57
N LEU A 29 4.19 -10.97 -6.25
CA LEU A 29 5.37 -11.20 -5.42
C LEU A 29 6.00 -12.58 -5.69
N VAL A 30 5.19 -13.64 -5.82
CA VAL A 30 5.67 -14.99 -6.19
C VAL A 30 6.31 -14.98 -7.58
N GLN A 31 5.69 -14.32 -8.54
CA GLN A 31 6.22 -14.16 -9.89
C GLN A 31 7.55 -13.41 -9.89
N SER A 32 7.62 -12.26 -9.20
CA SER A 32 8.85 -11.47 -9.06
C SER A 32 10.02 -12.28 -8.49
N ILE A 33 9.77 -13.14 -7.50
CA ILE A 33 10.82 -14.02 -6.95
C ILE A 33 11.32 -15.04 -7.98
N ARG A 34 10.46 -15.51 -8.87
CA ARG A 34 10.85 -16.47 -9.94
C ARG A 34 11.62 -15.79 -11.07
N GLU A 35 11.23 -14.58 -11.45
CA GLU A 35 11.78 -13.85 -12.59
C GLU A 35 13.03 -13.04 -12.22
N PHE A 36 13.09 -12.55 -10.97
CA PHE A 36 14.20 -11.73 -10.48
C PHE A 36 14.70 -12.20 -9.11
N PRO A 37 15.27 -13.42 -9.00
CA PRO A 37 15.72 -13.97 -7.71
C PRO A 37 16.87 -13.18 -7.07
N GLU A 38 17.68 -12.44 -7.83
CA GLU A 38 18.78 -11.61 -7.34
C GLU A 38 18.27 -10.49 -6.41
N MET A 39 17.02 -10.10 -6.54
CA MET A 39 16.40 -9.13 -5.62
C MET A 39 16.36 -9.62 -4.17
N LEU A 40 16.40 -10.95 -3.95
CA LEU A 40 16.48 -11.52 -2.60
C LEU A 40 17.82 -11.22 -1.92
N GLU A 41 18.91 -11.10 -2.69
CA GLU A 41 20.23 -10.74 -2.16
C GLU A 41 20.24 -9.27 -1.71
N ALA A 42 19.62 -8.39 -2.51
CA ALA A 42 19.48 -6.97 -2.20
C ALA A 42 18.53 -6.72 -1.02
N ARG A 43 17.53 -7.59 -0.83
CA ARG A 43 16.52 -7.49 0.24
C ARG A 43 16.35 -8.82 0.97
N PRO A 44 17.32 -9.26 1.79
CA PRO A 44 17.27 -10.54 2.50
C PRO A 44 16.10 -10.60 3.49
N ILE A 45 15.73 -11.79 3.90
CA ILE A 45 14.83 -11.98 5.05
C ILE A 45 15.58 -11.63 6.32
N VAL A 46 15.00 -10.81 7.18
CA VAL A 46 15.57 -10.46 8.48
C VAL A 46 14.91 -11.34 9.55
N VAL A 47 15.70 -12.06 10.33
CA VAL A 47 15.23 -12.94 11.41
C VAL A 47 15.92 -12.59 12.73
N ASN A 48 15.32 -13.00 13.85
CA ASN A 48 15.96 -13.01 15.14
C ASN A 48 16.80 -14.32 15.34
N PRO A 49 17.54 -14.50 16.44
CA PRO A 49 18.31 -15.71 16.71
C PRO A 49 17.48 -17.01 16.74
N ASP A 50 16.19 -16.92 17.04
CA ASP A 50 15.25 -18.06 17.04
C ASP A 50 14.69 -18.38 15.66
N MET A 51 15.22 -17.72 14.60
CA MET A 51 14.80 -17.84 13.21
C MET A 51 13.36 -17.36 12.95
N VAL A 52 12.83 -16.50 13.81
CA VAL A 52 11.53 -15.85 13.60
C VAL A 52 11.71 -14.58 12.76
N VAL A 53 10.89 -14.43 11.72
CA VAL A 53 10.98 -13.31 10.79
C VAL A 53 10.62 -11.99 11.47
N LEU A 54 11.51 -11.00 11.35
CA LEU A 54 11.29 -9.61 11.71
C LEU A 54 10.92 -8.78 10.48
N GLY A 55 11.57 -9.04 9.33
CA GLY A 55 11.27 -8.40 8.04
C GLY A 55 11.23 -9.39 6.89
N GLY A 56 10.22 -9.28 6.01
CA GLY A 56 10.05 -10.15 4.86
C GLY A 56 9.12 -11.35 5.08
N ASN A 57 8.14 -11.27 5.98
CA ASN A 57 7.18 -12.35 6.25
C ASN A 57 6.41 -12.79 4.99
N MET A 58 5.98 -11.83 4.16
CA MET A 58 5.32 -12.12 2.88
C MET A 58 6.29 -12.74 1.86
N ARG A 59 7.56 -12.30 1.85
CA ARG A 59 8.61 -12.94 1.03
C ARG A 59 8.85 -14.38 1.45
N LEU A 60 8.89 -14.69 2.75
CA LEU A 60 8.99 -16.08 3.21
C LEU A 60 7.81 -16.93 2.72
N LYS A 61 6.59 -16.41 2.77
CA LYS A 61 5.40 -17.09 2.24
C LYS A 61 5.52 -17.31 0.73
N ALA A 62 5.95 -16.30 -0.01
CA ALA A 62 6.13 -16.38 -1.47
C ALA A 62 7.28 -17.32 -1.88
N LEU A 63 8.38 -17.38 -1.12
CA LEU A 63 9.47 -18.34 -1.33
C LEU A 63 8.98 -19.78 -1.19
N LYS A 64 8.12 -20.06 -0.19
CA LYS A 64 7.51 -21.39 0.00
C LYS A 64 6.61 -21.75 -1.18
N GLU A 65 5.78 -20.81 -1.63
CA GLU A 65 4.90 -20.98 -2.79
C GLU A 65 5.69 -21.16 -4.10
N ALA A 66 6.77 -20.42 -4.26
CA ALA A 66 7.69 -20.55 -5.40
C ALA A 66 8.59 -21.81 -5.32
N GLN A 67 8.50 -22.59 -4.24
CA GLN A 67 9.29 -23.80 -3.97
C GLN A 67 10.82 -23.54 -3.90
N VAL A 68 11.22 -22.33 -3.54
CA VAL A 68 12.62 -21.96 -3.32
C VAL A 68 13.11 -22.62 -2.04
N LYS A 69 14.23 -23.33 -2.11
CA LYS A 69 14.74 -24.12 -0.99
C LYS A 69 15.63 -23.33 -0.04
N GLU A 70 16.36 -22.37 -0.57
CA GLU A 70 17.34 -21.56 0.16
C GLU A 70 17.15 -20.08 -0.15
N ALA A 71 17.40 -19.23 0.83
CA ALA A 71 17.28 -17.79 0.66
C ALA A 71 18.33 -17.05 1.50
N PRO A 72 18.75 -15.84 1.08
CA PRO A 72 19.61 -14.99 1.87
C PRO A 72 18.87 -14.47 3.11
N VAL A 73 19.51 -14.58 4.26
CA VAL A 73 18.96 -14.24 5.57
C VAL A 73 19.95 -13.39 6.35
N TYR A 74 19.47 -12.33 6.94
CA TYR A 74 20.20 -11.53 7.91
C TYR A 74 19.72 -11.91 9.34
N VAL A 75 20.62 -12.37 10.19
CA VAL A 75 20.30 -12.70 11.59
C VAL A 75 20.58 -11.48 12.45
N ALA A 76 19.51 -10.84 12.94
CA ALA A 76 19.56 -9.69 13.82
C ALA A 76 19.65 -10.13 15.28
N THR A 77 20.66 -9.65 16.01
CA THR A 77 20.84 -9.91 17.45
C THR A 77 20.36 -8.74 18.32
N TRP A 78 19.31 -8.08 17.88
CA TRP A 78 18.71 -6.95 18.59
C TRP A 78 17.89 -7.42 19.80
N ASP A 79 17.79 -6.54 20.80
CA ASP A 79 16.84 -6.71 21.89
C ASP A 79 15.38 -6.67 21.41
N GLU A 80 14.46 -7.08 22.24
CA GLU A 80 13.05 -7.20 21.88
C GLU A 80 12.43 -5.85 21.47
N ILE A 81 12.83 -4.75 22.13
CA ILE A 81 12.32 -3.42 21.82
C ILE A 81 12.71 -3.01 20.40
N LYS A 82 13.99 -3.20 20.03
CA LYS A 82 14.48 -2.91 18.70
C LYS A 82 13.89 -3.83 17.63
N GLN A 83 13.62 -5.10 17.96
CA GLN A 83 12.95 -6.01 17.04
C GLN A 83 11.53 -5.50 16.72
N ARG A 84 10.76 -5.08 17.71
CA ARG A 84 9.42 -4.51 17.53
C ARG A 84 9.45 -3.20 16.76
N GLU A 85 10.38 -2.32 17.08
CA GLU A 85 10.61 -1.07 16.37
C GLU A 85 10.91 -1.32 14.88
N PHE A 86 11.78 -2.29 14.60
CA PHE A 86 12.14 -2.67 13.24
C PHE A 86 10.94 -3.18 12.45
N ILE A 87 10.11 -4.06 13.03
CA ILE A 87 8.89 -4.58 12.36
C ILE A 87 7.99 -3.44 11.88
N ILE A 88 7.84 -2.39 12.66
CA ILE A 88 7.03 -1.24 12.26
C ILE A 88 7.75 -0.40 11.20
N LYS A 89 9.01 0.00 11.46
CA LYS A 89 9.77 0.88 10.55
C LYS A 89 10.02 0.26 9.17
N ASP A 90 10.23 -1.07 9.09
CA ASP A 90 10.39 -1.78 7.80
C ASP A 90 9.09 -1.76 6.95
N ASN A 91 7.95 -1.47 7.57
CA ASN A 91 6.66 -1.44 6.89
C ASN A 91 6.07 -0.03 6.71
N VAL A 92 6.68 1.00 7.28
CA VAL A 92 6.27 2.39 7.06
C VAL A 92 6.86 2.89 5.75
N GLY A 93 6.00 3.34 4.83
CA GLY A 93 6.44 4.03 3.62
C GLY A 93 6.84 5.47 3.96
N PHE A 94 8.11 5.82 3.76
CA PHE A 94 8.64 7.17 4.03
C PHE A 94 8.78 8.02 2.76
N GLY A 95 8.17 7.64 1.65
CA GLY A 95 8.25 8.37 0.40
C GLY A 95 6.94 8.31 -0.36
N GLU A 96 6.77 9.27 -1.24
CA GLU A 96 5.71 9.30 -2.23
C GLU A 96 6.34 9.09 -3.62
N TRP A 97 5.53 8.65 -4.57
CA TRP A 97 5.95 8.52 -5.95
C TRP A 97 5.81 9.86 -6.66
N ASP A 98 6.83 10.25 -7.39
CA ASP A 98 6.72 11.32 -8.37
C ASP A 98 6.01 10.74 -9.61
N TRP A 99 4.70 11.00 -9.69
CA TRP A 99 3.86 10.46 -10.75
C TRP A 99 4.17 11.07 -12.11
N ASP A 100 4.62 12.33 -12.15
CA ASP A 100 5.01 12.99 -13.40
C ASP A 100 6.29 12.37 -13.96
N GLU A 101 7.28 12.12 -13.11
CA GLU A 101 8.50 11.40 -13.51
C GLU A 101 8.17 9.98 -13.98
N LEU A 102 7.30 9.26 -13.27
CA LEU A 102 6.89 7.90 -13.67
C LEU A 102 6.14 7.90 -15.00
N ALA A 103 5.19 8.83 -15.20
CA ALA A 103 4.42 8.93 -16.44
C ALA A 103 5.30 9.26 -17.65
N ASN A 104 6.35 10.06 -17.46
CA ASN A 104 7.21 10.53 -18.57
C ASN A 104 8.38 9.60 -18.90
N THR A 105 8.85 8.81 -17.94
CA THR A 105 10.12 8.05 -18.09
C THR A 105 9.97 6.54 -17.98
N TRP A 106 8.82 6.05 -17.45
CA TRP A 106 8.59 4.62 -17.23
C TRP A 106 7.39 4.11 -18.02
N ASN A 107 7.41 2.82 -18.38
CA ASN A 107 6.30 2.16 -19.04
C ASN A 107 5.21 1.79 -18.01
N GLU A 108 3.99 2.29 -18.21
CA GLU A 108 2.86 2.05 -17.30
C GLU A 108 2.55 0.56 -17.12
N MET A 109 2.57 -0.22 -18.21
CA MET A 109 2.29 -1.66 -18.15
C MET A 109 3.35 -2.41 -17.33
N GLU A 110 4.63 -2.05 -17.48
CA GLU A 110 5.73 -2.64 -16.70
C GLU A 110 5.57 -2.30 -15.21
N LEU A 111 5.26 -1.04 -14.88
CA LEU A 111 5.02 -0.62 -13.48
C LEU A 111 3.87 -1.41 -12.85
N GLN A 112 2.78 -1.59 -13.59
CA GLN A 112 1.64 -2.39 -13.13
C GLN A 112 2.00 -3.86 -12.97
N ASP A 113 2.75 -4.45 -13.91
CA ASP A 113 3.20 -5.85 -13.84
C ASP A 113 4.14 -6.08 -12.66
N TRP A 114 5.01 -5.11 -12.36
CA TRP A 114 5.89 -5.16 -11.18
C TRP A 114 5.15 -4.92 -9.85
N GLY A 115 3.86 -4.61 -9.91
CA GLY A 115 2.98 -4.55 -8.73
C GLY A 115 2.75 -3.15 -8.17
N LEU A 116 3.18 -2.10 -8.88
CA LEU A 116 2.82 -0.74 -8.52
C LEU A 116 1.34 -0.50 -8.88
N ASP A 117 0.58 0.12 -7.98
CA ASP A 117 -0.75 0.62 -8.27
C ASP A 117 -0.60 1.99 -8.94
N VAL A 118 -0.56 1.96 -10.28
CA VAL A 118 -0.37 3.17 -11.08
C VAL A 118 -1.73 3.84 -11.26
N PRO A 119 -1.86 5.14 -10.96
CA PRO A 119 -3.03 5.93 -11.36
C PRO A 119 -3.15 5.90 -12.90
N ASN A 120 -4.35 6.04 -13.42
CA ASN A 120 -4.53 6.17 -14.86
C ASN A 120 -3.93 7.51 -15.32
N PHE A 121 -2.73 7.49 -15.89
CA PHE A 121 -2.04 8.70 -16.35
C PHE A 121 -2.81 9.46 -17.44
N LEU A 122 -3.65 8.77 -18.21
CA LEU A 122 -4.50 9.40 -19.23
C LEU A 122 -5.67 10.18 -18.63
N GLU A 123 -6.03 9.88 -17.37
CA GLU A 123 -7.08 10.58 -16.62
C GLU A 123 -6.49 11.57 -15.59
N MET A 124 -5.16 11.62 -15.44
CA MET A 124 -4.54 12.68 -14.63
C MET A 124 -4.60 13.99 -15.42
N PRO A 125 -5.20 15.04 -14.85
CA PRO A 125 -5.21 16.34 -15.50
C PRO A 125 -3.76 16.83 -15.68
N THR A 126 -3.44 17.28 -16.88
CA THR A 126 -2.15 17.91 -17.18
C THR A 126 -2.04 19.25 -16.42
N ASP A 127 -0.81 19.74 -16.17
CA ASP A 127 -0.60 21.03 -15.52
C ASP A 127 -1.36 22.17 -16.23
N ASP A 128 -1.49 22.10 -17.56
CA ASP A 128 -2.27 23.05 -18.34
C ASP A 128 -3.79 22.92 -18.08
N GLU A 129 -4.30 21.72 -17.84
CA GLU A 129 -5.70 21.47 -17.46
C GLU A 129 -5.95 21.89 -16.00
N LEU A 130 -5.01 21.71 -15.09
CA LEU A 130 -5.10 22.20 -13.71
C LEU A 130 -5.17 23.74 -13.66
N ILE A 131 -4.45 24.44 -14.52
CA ILE A 131 -4.48 25.91 -14.62
C ILE A 131 -5.78 26.39 -15.28
N GLY A 132 -6.38 25.60 -16.18
CA GLY A 132 -7.61 25.96 -16.91
C GLY A 132 -8.92 25.57 -16.20
N GLU A 133 -8.92 24.47 -15.45
CA GLU A 133 -10.13 23.88 -14.87
C GLU A 133 -10.39 24.27 -13.40
N GLU A 134 -9.43 24.83 -12.67
CA GLU A 134 -9.67 25.29 -11.28
C GLU A 134 -10.80 26.34 -11.18
N LYS A 135 -11.15 27.00 -12.28
CA LYS A 135 -12.25 27.96 -12.28
C LYS A 135 -13.65 27.35 -12.43
N ASN A 136 -13.78 26.06 -12.77
CA ASN A 136 -15.09 25.46 -13.09
C ASN A 136 -15.40 24.15 -12.33
N LYS A 137 -14.50 23.59 -11.55
CA LYS A 137 -14.85 22.45 -10.67
C LYS A 137 -15.64 22.96 -9.46
N PRO A 138 -16.83 22.41 -9.20
CA PRO A 138 -17.57 22.79 -8.00
C PRO A 138 -16.76 22.42 -6.76
N ALA A 139 -16.60 23.35 -5.83
CA ALA A 139 -16.01 23.06 -4.52
C ALA A 139 -16.90 22.05 -3.79
N THR A 140 -16.31 20.99 -3.27
CA THR A 140 -17.06 19.91 -2.60
C THR A 140 -16.69 19.84 -1.12
N MET A 141 -17.68 19.49 -0.30
CA MET A 141 -17.51 19.19 1.13
C MET A 141 -18.03 17.78 1.40
N LYS A 142 -17.25 16.96 2.11
CA LYS A 142 -17.69 15.64 2.58
C LYS A 142 -18.00 15.69 4.07
N ILE A 143 -19.22 15.30 4.43
CA ILE A 143 -19.65 15.15 5.83
C ILE A 143 -19.95 13.67 6.06
N THR A 144 -19.44 13.12 7.16
CA THR A 144 -19.67 11.72 7.55
C THR A 144 -20.48 11.68 8.85
N PHE A 145 -21.58 10.95 8.85
CA PHE A 145 -22.45 10.74 10.00
C PHE A 145 -22.19 9.36 10.60
N THR A 146 -22.36 9.27 11.92
CA THR A 146 -22.11 8.02 12.67
C THR A 146 -23.34 7.11 12.70
N SER A 147 -24.51 7.59 12.28
CA SER A 147 -25.72 6.78 12.15
C SER A 147 -26.61 7.22 10.98
N PRO A 148 -27.41 6.30 10.42
CA PRO A 148 -28.38 6.61 9.36
C PRO A 148 -29.42 7.66 9.77
N GLU A 149 -29.84 7.65 11.05
CA GLU A 149 -30.85 8.59 11.57
C GLU A 149 -30.30 10.01 11.61
N GLN A 150 -29.02 10.19 11.98
CA GLN A 150 -28.36 11.49 11.92
C GLN A 150 -28.25 12.00 10.49
N LEU A 151 -27.91 11.13 9.53
CA LEU A 151 -27.86 11.48 8.12
C LEU A 151 -29.23 11.98 7.62
N GLN A 152 -30.28 11.21 7.89
CA GLN A 152 -31.65 11.54 7.43
C GLN A 152 -32.16 12.86 8.03
N SER A 153 -31.85 13.15 9.29
CA SER A 153 -32.19 14.43 9.91
C SER A 153 -31.40 15.59 9.27
N ALA A 154 -30.09 15.38 9.00
CA ALA A 154 -29.23 16.40 8.44
C ALA A 154 -29.56 16.69 6.95
N GLU A 155 -30.07 15.72 6.19
CA GLU A 155 -30.49 15.93 4.79
C GLU A 155 -31.50 17.08 4.65
N ILE A 156 -32.50 17.13 5.55
CA ILE A 156 -33.53 18.17 5.54
C ILE A 156 -32.91 19.53 5.84
N ASP A 157 -32.10 19.62 6.88
CA ASP A 157 -31.45 20.87 7.30
C ASP A 157 -30.47 21.40 6.23
N ILE A 158 -29.73 20.50 5.59
CA ILE A 158 -28.79 20.83 4.51
C ILE A 158 -29.58 21.35 3.28
N GLN A 159 -30.65 20.65 2.90
CA GLN A 159 -31.47 21.07 1.76
C GLN A 159 -32.05 22.48 2.00
N GLU A 160 -32.65 22.75 3.15
CA GLU A 160 -33.18 24.06 3.50
C GLU A 160 -32.09 25.15 3.51
N LEU A 161 -30.90 24.83 3.98
CA LEU A 161 -29.76 25.76 3.97
C LEU A 161 -29.32 26.10 2.55
N LEU A 162 -29.20 25.09 1.65
CA LEU A 162 -28.80 25.26 0.27
C LEU A 162 -29.82 26.11 -0.49
N ASP A 163 -31.11 25.78 -0.38
CA ASP A 163 -32.19 26.50 -1.07
C ASP A 163 -32.26 27.98 -0.65
N ARG A 164 -31.97 28.25 0.63
CA ARG A 164 -32.03 29.60 1.17
C ARG A 164 -30.81 30.46 0.87
N LYS A 165 -29.62 29.88 0.88
CA LYS A 165 -28.36 30.67 0.87
C LYS A 165 -27.45 30.41 -0.32
N TYR A 166 -27.53 29.22 -0.95
CA TYR A 166 -26.53 28.79 -1.92
C TYR A 166 -27.21 28.28 -3.21
N GLN A 167 -27.82 29.18 -3.96
CA GLN A 167 -28.53 28.84 -5.21
C GLN A 167 -27.60 28.13 -6.20
N GLY A 168 -28.04 26.96 -6.67
CA GLY A 168 -27.28 26.12 -7.60
C GLY A 168 -26.33 25.12 -6.93
N ALA A 169 -26.21 25.15 -5.59
CA ALA A 169 -25.52 24.09 -4.88
C ALA A 169 -26.40 22.84 -4.76
N PHE A 170 -25.78 21.68 -4.77
CA PHE A 170 -26.46 20.39 -4.58
C PHE A 170 -25.61 19.50 -3.67
N PHE A 171 -26.21 18.49 -3.07
CA PHE A 171 -25.51 17.46 -2.34
C PHE A 171 -25.92 16.07 -2.86
N SER A 172 -25.08 15.09 -2.62
CA SER A 172 -25.39 13.70 -2.90
C SER A 172 -25.11 12.85 -1.67
N VAL A 173 -25.93 11.84 -1.45
CA VAL A 173 -25.76 10.87 -0.37
C VAL A 173 -25.23 9.57 -0.95
N SER A 174 -24.17 9.06 -0.37
CA SER A 174 -23.64 7.73 -0.70
C SER A 174 -23.64 6.87 0.57
N ALA A 175 -24.11 5.62 0.46
CA ALA A 175 -23.95 4.64 1.52
C ALA A 175 -22.44 4.35 1.66
N GLY A 176 -21.88 4.67 2.83
CA GLY A 176 -20.52 4.27 3.15
C GLY A 176 -20.47 2.76 3.31
N GLU A 177 -19.53 2.10 2.67
CA GLU A 177 -19.15 0.76 3.09
C GLU A 177 -18.50 0.86 4.47
N LEU A 178 -19.07 0.12 5.44
CA LEU A 178 -18.55 -0.04 6.80
C LEU A 178 -17.33 -0.97 6.80
#